data_8e2bebbd0feaa708da9b85279b46084d
#
_entry.id   8e2bebbd0feaa708da9b85279b46084d
#
_cell.length_a   1.000
_cell.length_b   1.000
_cell.length_c   1.000
_cell.angle_alpha   90.00
_cell.angle_beta   90.00
_cell.angle_gamma   90.00
#
_symmetry.space_group_name_H-M   'P 1'
#
loop_
_entity.id
_entity.type
_entity.pdbx_description
1 polymer ?
#
loop_
_entity_poly.entity_id
_entity_poly.type
_entity_poly.pdbx_seq_one_letter_code
_entity_poly.pdbx_strand_id
1 'polypeptide(L)'
;MNDKILALKYRPHFFDEVVGQEFCVQSLSNSINLNKLHNAYLFSGTRGVGKTTIARIFAKSLLCKEGISATPCGKCDSCLGIDNNNNLDLIEIDAASRTKVEDTRTLMENVQYAPTSSRFKIYLIDEVHMLSTKSFNALLKTIEEPLSLIHISEPTRQVLI
;
A
#
# COMPACT_ATOMS: atom_id res chain seq x y z
N MET A 1 -5.58 22.10 21.80
CA MET A 1 -6.58 21.77 20.77
C MET A 1 -5.84 21.33 19.53
N ASN A 2 -5.84 20.03 19.22
CA ASN A 2 -5.23 19.53 17.99
C ASN A 2 -6.22 19.77 16.85
N ASP A 3 -6.10 20.90 16.16
CA ASP A 3 -6.81 21.15 14.92
C ASP A 3 -6.24 20.27 13.82
N LYS A 4 -6.69 19.01 13.80
CA LYS A 4 -6.42 18.15 12.64
C LYS A 4 -7.05 18.81 11.42
N ILE A 5 -6.26 19.01 10.36
CA ILE A 5 -6.74 19.53 9.07
C ILE A 5 -8.00 18.72 8.69
N LEU A 6 -9.07 19.42 8.32
CA LEU A 6 -10.38 18.81 8.01
C LEU A 6 -10.27 17.62 7.04
N ALA A 7 -9.42 17.72 6.04
CA ALA A 7 -9.15 16.64 5.09
C ALA A 7 -8.60 15.35 5.72
N LEU A 8 -7.91 15.45 6.85
CA LEU A 8 -7.44 14.29 7.62
C LEU A 8 -8.52 13.77 8.57
N LYS A 9 -9.34 14.66 9.11
CA LYS A 9 -10.43 14.30 10.03
C LYS A 9 -11.54 13.51 9.33
N TYR A 10 -11.85 13.87 8.08
CA TYR A 10 -12.90 13.24 7.28
C TYR A 10 -12.37 12.27 6.22
N ARG A 11 -11.12 11.82 6.36
CA ARG A 11 -10.54 10.84 5.45
C ARG A 11 -11.27 9.50 5.61
N PRO A 12 -11.79 8.91 4.52
CA PRO A 12 -12.41 7.59 4.56
C PRO A 12 -11.45 6.52 5.12
N HIS A 13 -11.98 5.64 5.95
CA HIS A 13 -11.26 4.51 6.56
C HIS A 13 -11.67 3.17 5.98
N PHE A 14 -12.79 3.12 5.26
CA PHE A 14 -13.37 1.93 4.62
C PHE A 14 -13.81 2.25 3.20
N PHE A 15 -13.97 1.22 2.37
CA PHE A 15 -14.38 1.38 0.98
C PHE A 15 -15.80 1.95 0.82
N ASP A 16 -16.70 1.63 1.71
CA ASP A 16 -18.10 2.12 1.73
C ASP A 16 -18.21 3.62 2.07
N GLU A 17 -17.19 4.20 2.68
CA GLU A 17 -17.11 5.62 2.97
C GLU A 17 -16.57 6.45 1.79
N VAL A 18 -16.05 5.78 0.75
CA VAL A 18 -15.46 6.46 -0.41
C VAL A 18 -16.54 6.91 -1.37
N VAL A 19 -16.59 8.19 -1.66
CA VAL A 19 -17.57 8.81 -2.57
C VAL A 19 -16.91 9.15 -3.92
N GLY A 20 -17.60 8.84 -5.02
CA GLY A 20 -17.21 9.27 -6.36
C GLY A 20 -16.11 8.44 -7.02
N GLN A 21 -15.80 7.24 -6.46
CA GLN A 21 -14.80 6.31 -7.00
C GLN A 21 -15.34 4.87 -7.04
N GLU A 22 -16.63 4.71 -7.30
CA GLU A 22 -17.38 3.46 -7.19
C GLU A 22 -16.75 2.35 -8.06
N PHE A 23 -16.32 2.70 -9.28
CA PHE A 23 -15.70 1.74 -10.19
C PHE A 23 -14.36 1.21 -9.66
N CYS A 24 -13.52 2.09 -9.14
CA CYS A 24 -12.24 1.72 -8.56
C CYS A 24 -12.43 0.85 -7.32
N VAL A 25 -13.31 1.25 -6.42
CA VAL A 25 -13.67 0.52 -5.19
C VAL A 25 -14.22 -0.87 -5.53
N GLN A 26 -15.14 -0.96 -6.49
CA GLN A 26 -15.71 -2.24 -6.92
C GLN A 26 -14.66 -3.16 -7.52
N SER A 27 -13.76 -2.63 -8.36
CA SER A 27 -12.68 -3.39 -8.98
C SER A 27 -11.74 -3.99 -7.94
N LEU A 28 -11.32 -3.19 -6.96
CA LEU A 28 -10.44 -3.63 -5.87
C LEU A 28 -11.15 -4.65 -4.96
N SER A 29 -12.40 -4.40 -4.59
CA SER A 29 -13.21 -5.31 -3.79
C SER A 29 -13.39 -6.66 -4.48
N ASN A 30 -13.65 -6.66 -5.79
CA ASN A 30 -13.74 -7.88 -6.58
C ASN A 30 -12.41 -8.63 -6.63
N SER A 31 -11.29 -7.91 -6.79
CA SER A 31 -9.95 -8.51 -6.77
C SER A 31 -9.66 -9.22 -5.45
N ILE A 32 -10.06 -8.61 -4.33
CA ILE A 32 -9.96 -9.20 -2.99
C ILE A 32 -10.85 -10.44 -2.88
N ASN A 33 -12.16 -10.31 -3.20
CA ASN A 33 -13.15 -11.37 -3.01
C ASN A 33 -12.87 -12.60 -3.89
N LEU A 34 -12.31 -12.39 -5.08
CA LEU A 34 -11.92 -13.45 -6.00
C LEU A 34 -10.52 -14.02 -5.71
N ASN A 35 -9.83 -13.49 -4.70
CA ASN A 35 -8.44 -13.81 -4.37
C ASN A 35 -7.48 -13.69 -5.58
N LYS A 36 -7.77 -12.72 -6.45
CA LYS A 36 -6.96 -12.39 -7.64
C LYS A 36 -6.17 -11.11 -7.38
N LEU A 37 -5.17 -11.22 -6.53
CA LEU A 37 -4.30 -10.10 -6.18
C LEU A 37 -3.08 -10.06 -7.09
N HIS A 38 -2.76 -8.86 -7.58
CA HIS A 38 -1.53 -8.58 -8.32
C HIS A 38 -0.42 -8.10 -7.40
N ASN A 39 0.82 -8.25 -7.86
CA ASN A 39 1.99 -7.79 -7.10
C ASN A 39 2.15 -6.26 -7.15
N ALA A 40 1.54 -5.59 -8.11
CA ALA A 40 1.59 -4.15 -8.25
C ALA A 40 0.25 -3.58 -8.74
N TYR A 41 -0.07 -2.39 -8.23
CA TYR A 41 -1.24 -1.60 -8.62
C TYR A 41 -0.79 -0.18 -8.92
N LEU A 42 -1.28 0.39 -9.99
CA LEU A 42 -1.01 1.78 -10.36
C LEU A 42 -2.30 2.60 -10.28
N PHE A 43 -2.34 3.55 -9.36
CA PHE A 43 -3.42 4.51 -9.24
C PHE A 43 -3.08 5.78 -10.02
N SER A 44 -3.78 6.04 -11.11
CA SER A 44 -3.61 7.23 -11.93
C SER A 44 -4.86 8.14 -11.84
N GLY A 45 -4.64 9.44 -12.00
CA GLY A 45 -5.71 10.44 -11.95
C GLY A 45 -5.21 11.78 -11.44
N THR A 46 -6.07 12.80 -11.51
CA THR A 46 -5.76 14.16 -11.06
C THR A 46 -5.48 14.21 -9.56
N ARG A 47 -4.82 15.28 -9.12
CA ARG A 47 -4.53 15.50 -7.70
C ARG A 47 -5.85 15.68 -6.92
N GLY A 48 -5.91 15.12 -5.72
CA GLY A 48 -7.07 15.28 -4.82
C GLY A 48 -8.23 14.31 -5.03
N VAL A 49 -8.16 13.38 -6.00
CA VAL A 49 -9.24 12.41 -6.26
C VAL A 49 -9.26 11.22 -5.29
N GLY A 50 -8.42 11.20 -4.28
CA GLY A 50 -8.43 10.18 -3.24
C GLY A 50 -7.56 8.95 -3.51
N LYS A 51 -6.61 9.00 -4.47
CA LYS A 51 -5.72 7.86 -4.80
C LYS A 51 -5.03 7.26 -3.57
N THR A 52 -4.33 8.07 -2.81
CA THR A 52 -3.61 7.65 -1.60
C THR A 52 -4.56 7.12 -0.53
N THR A 53 -5.77 7.67 -0.42
CA THR A 53 -6.79 7.19 0.52
C THR A 53 -7.26 5.79 0.15
N ILE A 54 -7.63 5.57 -1.12
CA ILE A 54 -8.07 4.26 -1.61
C ILE A 54 -6.95 3.22 -1.48
N ALA A 55 -5.71 3.59 -1.81
CA ALA A 55 -4.54 2.74 -1.65
C ALA A 55 -4.32 2.29 -0.20
N ARG A 56 -4.51 3.19 0.78
CA ARG A 56 -4.42 2.87 2.21
C ARG A 56 -5.55 1.95 2.68
N ILE A 57 -6.78 2.17 2.22
CA ILE A 57 -7.92 1.29 2.52
C ILE A 57 -7.66 -0.09 1.94
N PHE A 58 -7.14 -0.17 0.72
CA PHE A 58 -6.76 -1.42 0.08
C PHE A 58 -5.66 -2.15 0.87
N ALA A 59 -4.60 -1.45 1.28
CA ALA A 59 -3.56 -2.00 2.14
C ALA A 59 -4.14 -2.52 3.48
N LYS A 60 -5.06 -1.77 4.09
CA LYS A 60 -5.76 -2.18 5.32
C LYS A 60 -6.55 -3.47 5.13
N SER A 61 -7.20 -3.63 3.97
CA SER A 61 -7.95 -4.84 3.60
C SER A 61 -7.04 -6.07 3.47
N LEU A 62 -5.82 -5.88 2.98
CA LEU A 62 -4.83 -6.96 2.81
C LEU A 62 -4.10 -7.32 4.11
N LEU A 63 -3.82 -6.32 4.96
CA LEU A 63 -3.05 -6.48 6.19
C LEU A 63 -3.90 -6.78 7.43
N CYS A 64 -5.23 -6.82 7.30
CA CYS A 64 -6.12 -7.11 8.42
C CYS A 64 -5.82 -8.50 9.03
N LYS A 65 -5.64 -8.56 10.35
CA LYS A 65 -5.33 -9.83 11.05
C LYS A 65 -6.47 -10.84 10.99
N GLU A 66 -7.72 -10.40 10.89
CA GLU A 66 -8.88 -11.27 10.78
C GLU A 66 -9.02 -11.96 9.42
N GLY A 67 -8.28 -11.51 8.42
CA GLY A 67 -8.30 -12.07 7.07
C GLY A 67 -8.27 -11.02 5.99
N ILE A 68 -8.01 -11.45 4.75
CA ILE A 68 -8.09 -10.61 3.56
C ILE A 68 -9.56 -10.41 3.25
N SER A 69 -10.05 -9.17 3.31
CA SER A 69 -11.45 -8.83 3.08
C SER A 69 -11.60 -7.42 2.56
N ALA A 70 -12.57 -7.17 1.69
CA ALA A 70 -12.95 -5.82 1.27
C ALA A 70 -13.50 -4.97 2.44
N THR A 71 -13.89 -5.63 3.55
CA THR A 71 -14.36 -5.00 4.78
C THR A 71 -13.42 -5.35 5.94
N PRO A 72 -12.27 -4.67 6.09
CA PRO A 72 -11.34 -4.94 7.18
C PRO A 72 -11.99 -4.66 8.54
N CYS A 73 -11.56 -5.35 9.59
CA CYS A 73 -12.23 -5.27 10.90
C CYS A 73 -12.14 -3.89 11.59
N GLY A 74 -11.18 -3.05 11.22
CA GLY A 74 -10.99 -1.69 11.77
C GLY A 74 -10.50 -1.61 13.22
N LYS A 75 -10.38 -2.75 13.93
CA LYS A 75 -10.07 -2.79 15.37
C LYS A 75 -8.81 -3.57 15.73
N CYS A 76 -8.26 -4.39 14.85
CA CYS A 76 -7.01 -5.10 15.13
C CYS A 76 -5.81 -4.14 15.08
N ASP A 77 -4.68 -4.55 15.68
CA ASP A 77 -3.47 -3.72 15.73
C ASP A 77 -3.00 -3.27 14.35
N SER A 78 -3.15 -4.14 13.33
CA SER A 78 -2.77 -3.79 11.97
C SER A 78 -3.65 -2.69 11.39
N CYS A 79 -4.99 -2.79 11.54
CA CYS A 79 -5.92 -1.76 11.08
C CYS A 79 -5.70 -0.43 11.80
N LEU A 80 -5.59 -0.45 13.13
CA LEU A 80 -5.31 0.74 13.93
C LEU A 80 -3.93 1.33 13.62
N GLY A 81 -2.93 0.47 13.39
CA GLY A 81 -1.59 0.88 13.00
C GLY A 81 -1.58 1.64 11.67
N ILE A 82 -2.38 1.20 10.68
CA ILE A 82 -2.52 1.89 9.40
C ILE A 82 -3.21 3.24 9.58
N ASP A 83 -4.28 3.30 10.36
CA ASP A 83 -5.00 4.55 10.62
C ASP A 83 -4.13 5.58 11.36
N ASN A 84 -3.20 5.13 12.21
CA ASN A 84 -2.28 5.96 12.98
C ASN A 84 -0.91 6.17 12.32
N ASN A 85 -0.68 5.67 11.09
CA ASN A 85 0.59 5.74 10.36
C ASN A 85 1.77 5.07 11.09
N ASN A 86 1.54 4.00 11.82
CA ASN A 86 2.58 3.28 12.57
C ASN A 86 2.60 1.77 12.29
N ASN A 87 2.07 1.31 11.16
CA ASN A 87 2.13 -0.09 10.77
C ASN A 87 3.51 -0.41 10.17
N LEU A 88 4.16 -1.46 10.68
CA LEU A 88 5.51 -1.87 10.26
C LEU A 88 5.54 -2.55 8.87
N ASP A 89 4.43 -3.13 8.45
CA ASP A 89 4.31 -3.84 7.19
C ASP A 89 3.68 -2.99 6.07
N LEU A 90 3.27 -1.73 6.37
CA LEU A 90 2.89 -0.72 5.39
C LEU A 90 3.95 0.39 5.38
N ILE A 91 4.74 0.45 4.33
CA ILE A 91 5.81 1.43 4.14
C ILE A 91 5.31 2.48 3.16
N GLU A 92 5.06 3.69 3.65
CA GLU A 92 4.63 4.82 2.83
C GLU A 92 5.83 5.68 2.45
N ILE A 93 5.96 5.97 1.16
CA ILE A 93 7.06 6.74 0.59
C ILE A 93 6.49 7.85 -0.25
N ASP A 94 6.83 9.06 0.10
CA ASP A 94 6.61 10.22 -0.76
C ASP A 94 7.85 10.46 -1.62
N ALA A 95 7.75 10.12 -2.91
CA ALA A 95 8.84 10.27 -3.86
C ALA A 95 9.20 11.75 -4.13
N ALA A 96 8.29 12.68 -3.86
CA ALA A 96 8.56 14.10 -4.01
C ALA A 96 9.46 14.65 -2.89
N SER A 97 9.35 14.09 -1.67
CA SER A 97 10.17 14.50 -0.52
C SER A 97 11.50 13.76 -0.43
N ARG A 98 11.62 12.58 -1.05
CA ARG A 98 12.81 11.73 -1.05
C ARG A 98 13.48 11.70 -2.42
N THR A 99 14.13 12.79 -2.80
CA THR A 99 14.80 12.95 -4.10
C THR A 99 16.17 12.27 -4.20
N LYS A 100 16.69 11.71 -3.11
CA LYS A 100 18.02 11.07 -3.11
C LYS A 100 17.94 9.62 -3.58
N VAL A 101 18.77 9.28 -4.55
CA VAL A 101 18.96 7.92 -5.09
C VAL A 101 19.28 6.90 -3.98
N GLU A 102 19.97 7.33 -2.93
CA GLU A 102 20.33 6.52 -1.75
C GLU A 102 19.11 6.06 -0.96
N ASP A 103 18.09 6.91 -0.79
CA ASP A 103 16.86 6.56 -0.07
C ASP A 103 16.07 5.45 -0.79
N THR A 104 16.05 5.50 -2.13
CA THR A 104 15.39 4.47 -2.94
C THR A 104 16.17 3.16 -2.92
N ARG A 105 17.50 3.21 -2.87
CA ARG A 105 18.34 2.01 -2.78
C ARG A 105 18.16 1.30 -1.46
N THR A 106 18.17 2.01 -0.35
CA THR A 106 17.89 1.47 0.99
C THR A 106 16.49 0.85 1.05
N LEU A 107 15.55 1.42 0.34
CA LEU A 107 14.20 0.91 0.24
C LEU A 107 14.17 -0.42 -0.52
N MET A 108 14.86 -0.51 -1.66
CA MET A 108 14.97 -1.76 -2.44
C MET A 108 15.67 -2.87 -1.65
N GLU A 109 16.66 -2.54 -0.84
CA GLU A 109 17.31 -3.48 0.05
C GLU A 109 16.32 -4.02 1.10
N ASN A 110 15.43 -3.18 1.61
CA ASN A 110 14.39 -3.57 2.57
C ASN A 110 13.27 -4.42 1.96
N VAL A 111 13.08 -4.37 0.64
CA VAL A 111 12.09 -5.22 -0.06
C VAL A 111 12.39 -6.70 0.10
N GLN A 112 13.65 -7.08 0.30
CA GLN A 112 14.09 -8.47 0.44
C GLN A 112 13.69 -9.12 1.77
N TYR A 113 13.29 -8.33 2.77
CA TYR A 113 12.92 -8.87 4.08
C TYR A 113 11.44 -9.23 4.16
N ALA A 114 11.16 -10.34 4.82
CA ALA A 114 9.79 -10.80 5.08
C ALA A 114 8.97 -9.78 5.90
N PRO A 115 7.63 -9.82 5.83
CA PRO A 115 6.77 -9.05 6.71
C PRO A 115 7.07 -9.35 8.19
N THR A 116 6.86 -8.35 9.03
CA THR A 116 7.14 -8.46 10.48
C THR A 116 6.00 -9.14 11.24
N SER A 117 4.76 -8.80 10.92
CA SER A 117 3.58 -9.24 11.69
C SER A 117 2.37 -9.59 10.82
N SER A 118 2.42 -9.31 9.53
CA SER A 118 1.30 -9.46 8.60
C SER A 118 1.61 -10.51 7.52
N ARG A 119 0.62 -10.81 6.66
CA ARG A 119 0.77 -11.74 5.52
C ARG A 119 1.51 -11.14 4.34
N PHE A 120 1.47 -9.81 4.23
CA PHE A 120 2.07 -9.05 3.14
C PHE A 120 2.94 -7.94 3.70
N LYS A 121 3.92 -7.52 2.91
CA LYS A 121 4.64 -6.27 3.09
C LYS A 121 4.25 -5.37 1.94
N ILE A 122 3.69 -4.21 2.25
CA ILE A 122 3.10 -3.30 1.26
C ILE A 122 3.93 -2.02 1.21
N TYR A 123 4.27 -1.60 0.01
CA TYR A 123 4.94 -0.35 -0.29
C TYR A 123 3.95 0.56 -1.00
N LEU A 124 3.59 1.66 -0.39
CA LEU A 124 2.79 2.71 -0.98
C LEU A 124 3.71 3.84 -1.42
N ILE A 125 3.84 4.04 -2.73
CA ILE A 125 4.71 5.07 -3.29
C ILE A 125 3.84 6.18 -3.87
N ASP A 126 3.81 7.32 -3.20
CA ASP A 126 3.10 8.50 -3.69
C ASP A 126 4.01 9.32 -4.61
N GLU A 127 3.42 9.99 -5.61
CA GLU A 127 4.11 10.82 -6.60
C GLU A 127 5.26 10.08 -7.34
N VAL A 128 5.04 8.82 -7.71
CA VAL A 128 6.05 7.91 -8.31
C VAL A 128 6.79 8.53 -9.51
N HIS A 129 6.16 9.48 -10.23
CA HIS A 129 6.77 10.21 -11.35
C HIS A 129 7.92 11.14 -10.95
N MET A 130 8.07 11.42 -9.65
CA MET A 130 9.18 12.21 -9.10
C MET A 130 10.45 11.37 -8.85
N LEU A 131 10.38 10.05 -8.99
CA LEU A 131 11.54 9.18 -8.88
C LEU A 131 12.52 9.44 -10.04
N SER A 132 13.82 9.33 -9.74
CA SER A 132 14.84 9.34 -10.79
C SER A 132 14.66 8.13 -11.73
N THR A 133 15.08 8.26 -12.99
CA THR A 133 15.01 7.14 -13.95
C THR A 133 15.71 5.88 -13.44
N LYS A 134 16.82 6.03 -12.71
CA LYS A 134 17.54 4.89 -12.11
C LYS A 134 16.72 4.21 -11.01
N SER A 135 16.10 5.00 -10.14
CA SER A 135 15.23 4.52 -9.06
C SER A 135 13.99 3.83 -9.60
N PHE A 136 13.38 4.42 -10.62
CA PHE A 136 12.21 3.86 -11.28
C PHE A 136 12.51 2.52 -11.96
N ASN A 137 13.63 2.41 -12.69
CA ASN A 137 14.05 1.15 -13.30
C ASN A 137 14.37 0.06 -12.27
N ALA A 138 14.96 0.42 -11.13
CA ALA A 138 15.18 -0.52 -10.04
C ALA A 138 13.85 -1.03 -9.45
N LEU A 139 12.87 -0.15 -9.31
CA LEU A 139 11.52 -0.50 -8.87
C LEU A 139 10.84 -1.46 -9.86
N LEU A 140 10.87 -1.17 -11.16
CA LEU A 140 10.30 -2.03 -12.20
C LEU A 140 10.93 -3.42 -12.17
N LYS A 141 12.24 -3.53 -12.03
CA LYS A 141 12.93 -4.81 -11.92
C LYS A 141 12.43 -5.62 -10.71
N THR A 142 12.20 -4.99 -9.58
CA THR A 142 11.65 -5.63 -8.38
C THR A 142 10.21 -6.12 -8.58
N ILE A 143 9.42 -5.42 -9.40
CA ILE A 143 8.04 -5.81 -9.75
C ILE A 143 8.03 -7.00 -10.71
N GLU A 144 8.93 -7.00 -11.71
CA GLU A 144 9.04 -8.04 -12.75
C GLU A 144 9.65 -9.34 -12.23
N GLU A 145 10.62 -9.25 -11.34
CA GLU A 145 11.25 -10.39 -10.69
C GLU A 145 10.65 -10.56 -9.28
N PRO A 146 9.54 -11.28 -9.12
CA PRO A 146 9.06 -11.60 -7.78
C PRO A 146 10.17 -12.35 -7.07
N LEU A 147 10.64 -11.80 -5.96
CA LEU A 147 11.70 -12.39 -5.15
C LEU A 147 11.30 -13.82 -4.81
N SER A 148 11.85 -14.77 -5.55
CA SER A 148 11.78 -16.17 -5.23
C SER A 148 12.70 -16.40 -4.01
N LEU A 149 12.21 -16.04 -2.85
CA LEU A 149 12.76 -16.56 -1.62
C LEU A 149 12.48 -18.07 -1.66
N ILE A 150 13.50 -18.82 -2.04
CA ILE A 150 13.57 -20.27 -1.87
C ILE A 150 13.48 -20.52 -0.37
N HIS A 151 12.27 -20.57 0.16
CA HIS A 151 11.95 -21.23 1.41
C HIS A 151 10.52 -21.77 1.36
N ILE A 152 10.47 -23.06 1.38
CA ILE A 152 9.36 -23.98 1.53
C ILE A 152 8.58 -23.65 2.80
N SER A 153 7.69 -22.65 2.72
CA SER A 153 6.50 -22.46 3.54
C SER A 153 5.92 -21.07 3.27
N GLU A 154 4.92 -21.03 2.42
CA GLU A 154 4.10 -19.88 2.02
C GLU A 154 4.85 -18.71 1.35
N PRO A 155 4.50 -18.36 0.11
CA PRO A 155 5.16 -17.27 -0.60
C PRO A 155 4.82 -15.95 0.08
N THR A 156 5.85 -15.30 0.59
CA THR A 156 5.78 -13.91 1.07
C THR A 156 5.42 -13.03 -0.13
N ARG A 157 4.16 -12.63 -0.24
CA ARG A 157 3.71 -11.74 -1.30
C ARG A 157 3.98 -10.30 -0.90
N GLN A 158 4.61 -9.56 -1.79
CA GLN A 158 4.79 -8.12 -1.69
C GLN A 158 3.76 -7.46 -2.62
N VAL A 159 3.15 -6.40 -2.15
CA VAL A 159 2.21 -5.59 -2.93
C VAL A 159 2.76 -4.17 -2.99
N LEU A 160 2.98 -3.67 -4.20
CA LEU A 160 3.35 -2.30 -4.48
C LEU A 160 2.09 -1.53 -4.91
N ILE A 161 1.82 -0.44 -4.26
CA ILE A 161 0.65 0.39 -4.52
C ILE A 161 1.08 1.80 -4.92
#